data_c7ad3f90316fd86debcf784f019681eb
#
_entry.id   c7ad3f90316fd86debcf784f019681eb
#
_cell.length_a   1.000
_cell.length_b   1.000
_cell.length_c   1.000
_cell.angle_alpha   90.00
_cell.angle_beta   90.00
_cell.angle_gamma   90.00
#
_symmetry.space_group_name_H-M   'P 1'
#
loop_
_entity.id
_entity.type
_entity.pdbx_description
1 polymer ?
#
loop_
_entity_poly.entity_id
_entity_poly.type
_entity_poly.pdbx_seq_one_letter_code
_entity_poly.pdbx_strand_id
1 'polypeptide(L)'
;ASVSATGKMVTAGFGGIEQTVSERSDKDDYQYQITTSGDAGRLLPEKAKVSVPIYYSFNRHIVKPKYNPLDTDMLLSEALDATQSTSEKDSIISLTSQSDVSSNFSISGAKVNIASKKHPMPYDPANFSFSYAKTRNESRGETTVYEYNESWKASMAYAWSPNWKN
;
A
#
# COMPACT_ATOMS: atom_id res chain seq x y z
N ALA A 1 -8.55 -16.57 2.41
CA ALA A 1 -7.53 -15.55 2.62
C ALA A 1 -6.33 -15.84 1.72
N SER A 2 -5.78 -14.84 1.12
CA SER A 2 -4.54 -14.91 0.34
C SER A 2 -3.59 -13.81 0.79
N VAL A 3 -2.30 -14.12 0.76
CA VAL A 3 -1.23 -13.17 1.00
C VAL A 3 -0.23 -13.32 -0.13
N SER A 4 0.17 -12.23 -0.74
CA SER A 4 1.22 -12.18 -1.74
C SER A 4 2.24 -11.12 -1.38
N ALA A 5 3.51 -11.41 -1.63
CA ALA A 5 4.58 -10.46 -1.47
C ALA A 5 5.46 -10.49 -2.74
N THR A 6 5.79 -9.34 -3.25
CA THR A 6 6.69 -9.17 -4.39
C THR A 6 7.76 -8.15 -4.05
N GLY A 7 8.97 -8.38 -4.54
CA GLY A 7 10.09 -7.46 -4.39
C GLY A 7 10.86 -7.34 -5.69
N LYS A 8 11.36 -6.15 -5.97
CA LYS A 8 12.26 -5.84 -7.07
C LYS A 8 13.42 -5.02 -6.52
N MET A 9 14.63 -5.36 -6.95
CA MET A 9 15.84 -4.65 -6.60
C MET A 9 16.69 -4.45 -7.85
N VAL A 10 17.14 -3.22 -8.07
CA VAL A 10 18.12 -2.87 -9.08
C VAL A 10 19.23 -2.09 -8.39
N THR A 11 20.47 -2.52 -8.53
CA THR A 11 21.63 -1.86 -7.91
C THR A 11 22.31 -0.91 -8.88
N ALA A 12 22.94 0.13 -8.34
CA ALA A 12 23.75 1.07 -9.12
C ALA A 12 24.86 0.33 -9.89
N GLY A 13 25.03 0.69 -11.16
CA GLY A 13 25.97 0.02 -12.08
C GLY A 13 25.43 -1.26 -12.71
N PHE A 14 24.21 -1.70 -12.38
CA PHE A 14 23.55 -2.82 -13.03
C PHE A 14 23.17 -2.47 -14.47
N GLY A 15 23.53 -3.33 -15.40
CA GLY A 15 23.23 -3.17 -16.82
C GLY A 15 23.76 -4.34 -17.64
N GLY A 16 23.35 -4.43 -18.91
CA GLY A 16 23.84 -5.45 -19.84
C GLY A 16 25.34 -5.27 -20.19
N ILE A 17 25.97 -6.35 -20.62
CA ILE A 17 27.39 -6.34 -21.02
C ILE A 17 27.64 -5.36 -22.19
N GLU A 18 26.62 -5.15 -23.02
CA GLU A 18 26.69 -4.26 -24.19
C GLU A 18 26.39 -2.78 -23.86
N GLN A 19 25.97 -2.49 -22.63
CA GLN A 19 25.66 -1.11 -22.22
C GLN A 19 26.92 -0.37 -21.79
N THR A 20 27.02 0.88 -22.23
CA THR A 20 28.07 1.79 -21.78
C THR A 20 27.87 2.18 -20.30
N VAL A 21 28.92 2.67 -19.64
CA VAL A 21 28.85 3.09 -18.23
C VAL A 21 27.79 4.16 -18.00
N SER A 22 27.57 5.06 -18.97
CA SER A 22 26.56 6.11 -18.91
C SER A 22 25.12 5.60 -19.08
N GLU A 23 24.93 4.42 -19.64
CA GLU A 23 23.61 3.80 -19.82
C GLU A 23 23.21 2.90 -18.65
N ARG A 24 24.15 2.59 -17.77
CA ARG A 24 23.89 1.78 -16.58
C ARG A 24 23.21 2.60 -15.50
N SER A 25 22.44 1.91 -14.65
CA SER A 25 21.80 2.57 -13.52
C SER A 25 22.83 3.22 -12.60
N ASP A 26 22.64 4.50 -12.32
CA ASP A 26 23.38 5.29 -11.33
C ASP A 26 22.68 5.32 -9.96
N LYS A 27 21.61 4.56 -9.81
CA LYS A 27 20.73 4.55 -8.63
C LYS A 27 20.46 3.12 -8.17
N ASP A 28 20.39 2.95 -6.88
CA ASP A 28 19.83 1.75 -6.27
C ASP A 28 18.31 1.92 -6.18
N ASP A 29 17.55 1.00 -6.76
CA ASP A 29 16.11 1.00 -6.79
C ASP A 29 15.58 -0.24 -6.05
N TYR A 30 14.82 -0.01 -4.99
CA TYR A 30 14.21 -1.05 -4.17
C TYR A 30 12.70 -0.86 -4.16
N GLN A 31 11.98 -1.85 -4.65
CA GLN A 31 10.53 -1.86 -4.60
C GLN A 31 10.04 -3.15 -3.95
N TYR A 32 9.14 -3.03 -2.99
CA TYR A 32 8.44 -4.17 -2.43
C TYR A 32 6.98 -3.87 -2.18
N GLN A 33 6.17 -4.88 -2.40
CA GLN A 33 4.73 -4.82 -2.28
C GLN A 33 4.24 -6.04 -1.51
N ILE A 34 3.35 -5.79 -0.57
CA ILE A 34 2.64 -6.83 0.18
C ILE A 34 1.15 -6.61 -0.04
N THR A 35 0.44 -7.66 -0.40
CA THR A 35 -1.00 -7.63 -0.61
C THR A 35 -1.64 -8.76 0.18
N THR A 36 -2.69 -8.44 0.90
CA THR A 36 -3.47 -9.40 1.69
C THR A 36 -4.94 -9.23 1.37
N SER A 37 -5.63 -10.34 1.15
CA SER A 37 -7.08 -10.35 0.99
C SER A 37 -7.71 -11.53 1.71
N GLY A 38 -8.91 -11.31 2.23
CA GLY A 38 -9.63 -12.35 2.95
C GLY A 38 -11.00 -11.89 3.40
N ASP A 39 -11.77 -12.82 3.96
CA ASP A 39 -13.05 -12.50 4.60
C ASP A 39 -12.90 -12.64 6.11
N ALA A 40 -12.90 -11.49 6.81
CA ALA A 40 -12.81 -11.45 8.28
C ALA A 40 -14.08 -12.00 8.94
N GLY A 41 -15.19 -12.09 8.23
CA GLY A 41 -16.40 -12.74 8.71
C GLY A 41 -16.17 -14.22 9.10
N ARG A 42 -15.17 -14.85 8.50
CA ARG A 42 -14.77 -16.24 8.85
C ARG A 42 -14.14 -16.40 10.23
N LEU A 43 -13.70 -15.31 10.84
CA LEU A 43 -13.19 -15.29 12.21
C LEU A 43 -14.31 -15.25 13.25
N LEU A 44 -15.52 -14.93 12.82
CA LEU A 44 -16.69 -14.90 13.66
C LEU A 44 -17.41 -16.26 13.66
N PRO A 45 -18.16 -16.58 14.72
CA PRO A 45 -18.96 -17.81 14.74
C PRO A 45 -19.92 -17.86 13.55
N GLU A 46 -20.09 -19.04 12.93
CA GLU A 46 -20.98 -19.21 11.76
C GLU A 46 -22.42 -18.73 12.00
N LYS A 47 -22.85 -18.75 13.26
CA LYS A 47 -24.18 -18.23 13.67
C LYS A 47 -24.34 -16.74 13.44
N ALA A 48 -23.24 -15.98 13.40
CA ALA A 48 -23.28 -14.54 13.14
C ALA A 48 -23.63 -14.22 11.70
N LYS A 49 -23.35 -15.14 10.74
CA LYS A 49 -23.64 -14.98 9.31
C LYS A 49 -23.15 -13.66 8.74
N VAL A 50 -21.98 -13.22 9.17
CA VAL A 50 -21.35 -11.97 8.75
C VAL A 50 -20.32 -12.26 7.67
N SER A 51 -20.29 -11.46 6.62
CA SER A 51 -19.24 -11.43 5.61
C SER A 51 -18.58 -10.06 5.60
N VAL A 52 -17.28 -10.03 5.77
CA VAL A 52 -16.48 -8.80 5.79
C VAL A 52 -15.25 -9.00 4.91
N PRO A 53 -15.40 -8.85 3.59
CA PRO A 53 -14.27 -8.94 2.67
C PRO A 53 -13.31 -7.78 2.94
N ILE A 54 -12.06 -8.12 3.28
CA ILE A 54 -10.98 -7.15 3.55
C ILE A 54 -9.91 -7.31 2.48
N TYR A 55 -9.41 -6.18 2.01
CA TYR A 55 -8.23 -6.07 1.17
C TYR A 55 -7.27 -5.05 1.77
N TYR A 56 -5.99 -5.43 1.86
CA TYR A 56 -4.92 -4.54 2.26
C TYR A 56 -3.76 -4.67 1.28
N SER A 57 -3.22 -3.55 0.83
CA SER A 57 -1.98 -3.50 0.08
C SER A 57 -1.05 -2.46 0.65
N PHE A 58 0.21 -2.80 0.70
CA PHE A 58 1.31 -1.93 1.09
C PHE A 58 2.37 -1.99 0.00
N ASN A 59 2.77 -0.83 -0.49
CA ASN A 59 3.84 -0.69 -1.45
C ASN A 59 4.85 0.34 -0.94
N ARG A 60 6.13 0.02 -1.07
CA ARG A 60 7.21 0.96 -0.78
C ARG A 60 8.23 0.90 -1.90
N HIS A 61 8.59 2.06 -2.38
CA HIS A 61 9.59 2.30 -3.41
C HIS A 61 10.66 3.23 -2.83
N ILE A 62 11.91 2.82 -2.89
CA ILE A 62 13.05 3.58 -2.39
C ILE A 62 14.07 3.66 -3.52
N VAL A 63 14.48 4.87 -3.86
CA VAL A 63 15.55 5.13 -4.81
C VAL A 63 16.68 5.85 -4.08
N LYS A 64 17.89 5.26 -4.11
CA LYS A 64 19.09 5.84 -3.52
C LYS A 64 20.07 6.17 -4.65
N PRO A 65 20.47 7.42 -4.82
CA PRO A 65 21.50 7.77 -5.79
C PRO A 65 22.85 7.18 -5.37
N LYS A 66 23.68 6.86 -6.36
CA LYS A 66 25.04 6.37 -6.14
C LYS A 66 25.96 7.47 -5.59
N TYR A 67 25.81 8.68 -6.15
CA TYR A 67 26.56 9.85 -5.74
C TYR A 67 25.74 10.73 -4.80
N ASN A 68 26.42 11.46 -3.93
CA ASN A 68 25.75 12.40 -3.04
C ASN A 68 25.25 13.60 -3.86
N PRO A 69 23.93 13.89 -3.94
CA PRO A 69 23.41 15.04 -4.68
C PRO A 69 23.91 16.41 -4.13
N LEU A 70 24.35 16.43 -2.87
CA LEU A 70 24.91 17.61 -2.23
C LEU A 70 26.40 17.83 -2.55
N ASP A 71 27.09 16.75 -2.98
CA ASP A 71 28.48 16.75 -3.43
C ASP A 71 28.67 15.66 -4.45
N THR A 72 28.54 15.98 -5.72
CA THR A 72 28.50 15.04 -6.85
C THR A 72 29.82 14.28 -7.08
N ASP A 73 30.91 14.72 -6.48
CA ASP A 73 32.21 14.04 -6.58
C ASP A 73 32.39 12.96 -5.50
N MET A 74 31.48 12.91 -4.52
CA MET A 74 31.52 11.96 -3.41
C MET A 74 30.43 10.88 -3.56
N LEU A 75 30.78 9.62 -3.28
CA LEU A 75 29.80 8.55 -3.17
C LEU A 75 28.90 8.78 -1.94
N LEU A 76 27.61 8.50 -2.09
CA LEU A 76 26.68 8.61 -0.95
C LEU A 76 27.08 7.72 0.23
N SER A 77 27.62 6.53 -0.05
CA SER A 77 28.15 5.61 0.97
C SER A 77 29.32 6.23 1.76
N GLU A 78 30.24 6.91 1.07
CA GLU A 78 31.39 7.57 1.70
C GLU A 78 30.93 8.76 2.57
N ALA A 79 29.96 9.55 2.10
CA ALA A 79 29.37 10.62 2.88
C ALA A 79 28.71 10.11 4.17
N LEU A 80 28.01 8.98 4.10
CA LEU A 80 27.38 8.34 5.25
C LEU A 80 28.42 7.74 6.21
N ASP A 81 29.51 7.16 5.69
CA ASP A 81 30.58 6.59 6.53
C ASP A 81 31.40 7.67 7.23
N ALA A 82 31.61 8.82 6.60
CA ALA A 82 32.30 9.98 7.19
C ALA A 82 31.49 10.63 8.33
N THR A 83 30.17 10.41 8.36
CA THR A 83 29.28 10.99 9.36
C THR A 83 29.19 10.09 10.60
N GLN A 84 29.56 10.62 11.77
CA GLN A 84 29.54 9.84 13.03
C GLN A 84 28.17 9.81 13.71
N SER A 85 27.31 10.80 13.46
CA SER A 85 26.00 10.94 14.08
C SER A 85 24.92 10.21 13.31
N THR A 86 24.16 9.37 13.98
CA THR A 86 22.99 8.69 13.39
C THR A 86 21.93 9.68 12.89
N SER A 87 21.72 10.77 13.61
CA SER A 87 20.78 11.82 13.25
C SER A 87 21.18 12.56 11.95
N GLU A 88 22.48 12.78 11.75
CA GLU A 88 23.00 13.41 10.54
C GLU A 88 22.92 12.44 9.34
N LYS A 89 23.21 11.16 9.56
CA LYS A 89 23.01 10.11 8.53
C LYS A 89 21.57 10.04 8.05
N ASP A 90 20.61 10.04 8.98
CA ASP A 90 19.18 10.04 8.65
C ASP A 90 18.78 11.31 7.90
N SER A 91 19.36 12.46 8.23
CA SER A 91 19.15 13.71 7.51
C SER A 91 19.68 13.64 6.08
N ILE A 92 20.90 13.14 5.88
CA ILE A 92 21.49 12.96 4.56
C ILE A 92 20.62 12.01 3.72
N ILE A 93 20.25 10.84 4.26
CA ILE A 93 19.40 9.87 3.58
C ILE A 93 18.04 10.49 3.21
N SER A 94 17.46 11.29 4.10
CA SER A 94 16.15 11.91 3.85
C SER A 94 16.18 12.97 2.75
N LEU A 95 17.30 13.66 2.58
CA LEU A 95 17.49 14.70 1.58
C LEU A 95 17.94 14.14 0.22
N THR A 96 18.63 13.00 0.21
CA THR A 96 19.27 12.47 -0.99
C THR A 96 18.50 11.29 -1.61
N SER A 97 17.68 10.60 -0.82
CA SER A 97 16.96 9.41 -1.27
C SER A 97 15.48 9.69 -1.47
N GLN A 98 14.92 9.22 -2.58
CA GLN A 98 13.48 9.23 -2.79
C GLN A 98 12.84 8.04 -2.06
N SER A 99 11.74 8.29 -1.38
CA SER A 99 10.95 7.23 -0.73
C SER A 99 9.47 7.50 -0.92
N ASP A 100 8.81 6.58 -1.63
CA ASP A 100 7.38 6.61 -1.86
C ASP A 100 6.75 5.41 -1.13
N VAL A 101 5.81 5.70 -0.26
CA VAL A 101 5.06 4.69 0.50
C VAL A 101 3.58 4.85 0.20
N SER A 102 2.94 3.76 -0.21
CA SER A 102 1.52 3.72 -0.48
C SER A 102 0.88 2.57 0.29
N SER A 103 -0.20 2.85 0.99
CA SER A 103 -1.00 1.83 1.64
C SER A 103 -2.48 2.01 1.33
N ASN A 104 -3.14 0.90 1.00
CA ASN A 104 -4.57 0.86 0.75
C ASN A 104 -5.20 -0.17 1.66
N PHE A 105 -6.23 0.22 2.35
CA PHE A 105 -7.09 -0.66 3.12
C PHE A 105 -8.53 -0.53 2.60
N SER A 106 -9.18 -1.64 2.30
CA SER A 106 -10.58 -1.60 1.92
C SER A 106 -11.38 -2.76 2.48
N ILE A 107 -12.62 -2.45 2.80
CA ILE A 107 -13.69 -3.38 3.12
C ILE A 107 -14.74 -3.20 2.02
N SER A 108 -15.09 -4.25 1.31
CA SER A 108 -16.02 -4.17 0.18
C SER A 108 -17.29 -4.96 0.48
N GLY A 109 -18.42 -4.27 0.60
CA GLY A 109 -19.72 -4.91 0.75
C GLY A 109 -19.86 -5.78 2.00
N ALA A 110 -19.32 -5.32 3.13
CA ALA A 110 -19.54 -5.98 4.42
C ALA A 110 -21.03 -6.04 4.73
N LYS A 111 -21.54 -7.22 5.05
CA LYS A 111 -22.97 -7.44 5.30
C LYS A 111 -23.21 -8.54 6.31
N VAL A 112 -24.39 -8.45 6.93
CA VAL A 112 -24.92 -9.48 7.80
C VAL A 112 -25.96 -10.28 7.02
N ASN A 113 -25.70 -11.55 6.73
CA ASN A 113 -26.54 -12.40 5.92
C ASN A 113 -27.69 -13.02 6.76
N ILE A 114 -28.39 -12.17 7.51
CA ILE A 114 -29.58 -12.54 8.29
C ILE A 114 -30.78 -11.97 7.58
N ALA A 115 -31.63 -12.86 7.08
CA ALA A 115 -32.88 -12.52 6.45
C ALA A 115 -34.02 -13.29 7.13
N SER A 116 -35.23 -12.75 7.07
CA SER A 116 -36.43 -13.40 7.57
C SER A 116 -36.71 -14.70 6.81
N LYS A 117 -36.90 -15.82 7.55
CA LYS A 117 -37.02 -17.16 6.94
C LYS A 117 -38.27 -17.37 6.09
N LYS A 118 -39.38 -16.71 6.40
CA LYS A 118 -40.65 -16.90 5.71
C LYS A 118 -40.89 -15.89 4.61
N HIS A 119 -40.63 -14.62 4.87
CA HIS A 119 -40.80 -13.54 3.90
C HIS A 119 -39.62 -12.56 4.03
N PRO A 120 -38.86 -12.28 2.95
CA PRO A 120 -37.86 -11.24 2.95
C PRO A 120 -38.51 -9.89 3.29
N MET A 121 -38.02 -9.23 4.32
CA MET A 121 -38.52 -7.94 4.76
C MET A 121 -37.62 -6.80 4.30
N PRO A 122 -38.16 -5.60 3.99
CA PRO A 122 -37.34 -4.47 3.59
C PRO A 122 -36.27 -4.08 4.61
N TYR A 123 -36.51 -4.29 5.87
CA TYR A 123 -35.62 -3.96 6.98
C TYR A 123 -34.67 -5.09 7.39
N ASP A 124 -34.62 -6.19 6.63
CA ASP A 124 -33.68 -7.30 6.93
C ASP A 124 -32.22 -6.79 6.83
N PRO A 125 -31.36 -7.15 7.80
CA PRO A 125 -29.95 -6.77 7.77
C PRO A 125 -29.22 -7.19 6.48
N ALA A 126 -29.65 -8.26 5.84
CA ALA A 126 -29.10 -8.74 4.58
C ALA A 126 -29.27 -7.78 3.40
N ASN A 127 -30.19 -6.81 3.49
CA ASN A 127 -30.43 -5.80 2.45
C ASN A 127 -29.42 -4.64 2.51
N PHE A 128 -28.66 -4.55 3.59
CA PHE A 128 -27.66 -3.50 3.79
C PHE A 128 -26.26 -4.05 3.57
N SER A 129 -25.45 -3.28 2.87
CA SER A 129 -24.01 -3.55 2.73
C SER A 129 -23.23 -2.28 3.02
N PHE A 130 -22.07 -2.46 3.66
CA PHE A 130 -21.18 -1.37 4.03
C PHE A 130 -19.85 -1.55 3.30
N SER A 131 -19.30 -0.45 2.78
CA SER A 131 -17.98 -0.42 2.17
C SER A 131 -17.19 0.74 2.73
N TYR A 132 -15.91 0.49 2.97
CA TYR A 132 -14.97 1.48 3.46
C TYR A 132 -13.64 1.32 2.71
N ALA A 133 -13.05 2.42 2.31
CA ALA A 133 -11.72 2.43 1.71
C ALA A 133 -10.91 3.58 2.31
N LYS A 134 -9.65 3.30 2.61
CA LYS A 134 -8.66 4.26 3.08
C LYS A 134 -7.38 4.10 2.27
N THR A 135 -6.92 5.20 1.70
CA THR A 135 -5.66 5.27 0.97
C THR A 135 -4.76 6.28 1.65
N ARG A 136 -3.51 5.93 1.85
CA ARG A 136 -2.47 6.78 2.39
C ARG A 136 -1.25 6.71 1.48
N ASN A 137 -0.78 7.86 1.06
CA ASN A 137 0.42 8.03 0.26
C ASN A 137 1.36 8.99 0.97
N GLU A 138 2.61 8.60 1.08
CA GLU A 138 3.70 9.41 1.59
C GLU A 138 4.80 9.43 0.54
N SER A 139 5.28 10.59 0.19
CA SER A 139 6.38 10.78 -0.74
C SER A 139 7.37 11.78 -0.17
N ARG A 140 8.64 11.48 -0.32
CA ARG A 140 9.74 12.40 -0.03
C ARG A 140 10.90 12.13 -0.98
N GLY A 141 11.69 13.14 -1.26
CA GLY A 141 12.82 13.03 -2.16
C GLY A 141 13.59 14.32 -2.24
N GLU A 142 14.55 14.37 -3.15
CA GLU A 142 15.43 15.52 -3.39
C GLU A 142 14.66 16.82 -3.68
N THR A 143 13.56 16.73 -4.44
CA THR A 143 12.72 17.88 -4.82
C THR A 143 11.46 18.02 -3.98
N THR A 144 11.10 16.99 -3.24
CA THR A 144 9.89 16.95 -2.40
C THR A 144 10.31 16.69 -0.97
N VAL A 145 10.26 17.71 -0.12
CA VAL A 145 10.67 17.59 1.30
C VAL A 145 9.84 16.54 2.02
N TYR A 146 8.52 16.62 1.88
CA TYR A 146 7.58 15.64 2.39
C TYR A 146 6.18 15.93 1.84
N GLU A 147 5.57 14.96 1.25
CA GLU A 147 4.17 15.01 0.83
C GLU A 147 3.41 13.86 1.49
N TYR A 148 2.31 14.21 2.12
CA TYR A 148 1.41 13.27 2.77
C TYR A 148 0.00 13.48 2.26
N ASN A 149 -0.58 12.43 1.72
CA ASN A 149 -1.97 12.43 1.27
C ASN A 149 -2.70 11.24 1.88
N GLU A 150 -3.75 11.53 2.62
CA GLU A 150 -4.66 10.53 3.17
C GLU A 150 -6.08 10.81 2.70
N SER A 151 -6.72 9.81 2.15
CA SER A 151 -8.12 9.87 1.75
C SER A 151 -8.88 8.66 2.26
N TRP A 152 -10.13 8.86 2.60
CA TRP A 152 -11.03 7.78 2.98
C TRP A 152 -12.42 7.98 2.36
N LYS A 153 -13.08 6.87 2.12
CA LYS A 153 -14.43 6.83 1.59
C LYS A 153 -15.20 5.74 2.32
N ALA A 154 -16.39 6.11 2.79
CA ALA A 154 -17.35 5.17 3.35
C ALA A 154 -18.64 5.23 2.55
N SER A 155 -19.27 4.10 2.30
CA SER A 155 -20.54 4.02 1.63
C SER A 155 -21.38 2.88 2.21
N MET A 156 -22.69 3.10 2.23
CA MET A 156 -23.68 2.09 2.58
C MET A 156 -24.64 1.94 1.41
N ALA A 157 -24.88 0.72 1.01
CA ALA A 157 -25.83 0.40 -0.03
C ALA A 157 -26.99 -0.40 0.57
N TYR A 158 -28.19 -0.11 0.08
CA TYR A 158 -29.41 -0.82 0.39
C TYR A 158 -29.95 -1.45 -0.88
N ALA A 159 -30.25 -2.73 -0.85
CA ALA A 159 -30.83 -3.46 -1.96
C ALA A 159 -31.91 -4.42 -1.44
N TRP A 160 -33.16 -4.19 -1.82
CA TRP A 160 -34.27 -5.07 -1.51
C TRP A 160 -34.99 -5.50 -2.79
N SER A 161 -35.20 -6.80 -2.91
CA SER A 161 -35.97 -7.38 -4.02
C SER A 161 -37.18 -8.12 -3.45
N PRO A 162 -38.39 -7.59 -3.62
CA PRO A 162 -39.59 -8.29 -3.23
C PRO A 162 -39.77 -9.54 -4.11
N ASN A 163 -39.90 -10.70 -3.47
CA ASN A 163 -40.15 -11.96 -4.18
C ASN A 163 -41.65 -12.15 -4.35
N TRP A 164 -42.21 -11.53 -5.38
CA TRP A 164 -43.61 -11.77 -5.74
C TRP A 164 -43.67 -13.12 -6.42
N LYS A 165 -44.05 -14.16 -5.67
CA LYS A 165 -44.51 -15.40 -6.31
C LYS A 165 -45.95 -15.15 -6.77
N ASN A 166 -46.14 -15.08 -8.10
CA ASN A 166 -47.43 -15.27 -8.69
C ASN A 166 -47.92 -16.69 -8.46
#